data_ddbf077f4700cb1d76a5b14811a8b225
#
_entry.id   ddbf077f4700cb1d76a5b14811a8b225
#
_cell.length_a   1.000
_cell.length_b   1.000
_cell.length_c   1.000
_cell.angle_alpha   90.00
_cell.angle_beta   90.00
_cell.angle_gamma   90.00
#
_symmetry.space_group_name_H-M   'P 1'
#
loop_
_entity.id
_entity.type
_entity.pdbx_description
1 polymer ?
#
loop_
_entity_poly.entity_id
_entity_poly.type
_entity_poly.pdbx_seq_one_letter_code
_entity_poly.pdbx_strand_id
1 'polypeptide(L)'
;MDLLVLIQKTRDQLLSHWGLSISVCIVYTMLIAIPSELNTFGEILSLLIAGPLQLGLCIYFLKISRENKSSFYDLFEGFKPLINILLVFIIVNGLTIVGFIFFIIPGIIISLGFSMSYYIIAEKPEMQVIEVLEKSWKMMDGKKMELFMLHLRFLPWYFLGLLFFIVGVFIIMPWHNLALANYYLTIKDENFRRFEN
;
A
#
# COMPACT_ATOMS: atom_id res chain seq x y z
N MET A 1 -19.34 2.27 4.51
CA MET A 1 -18.40 2.84 5.51
C MET A 1 -18.29 4.34 5.31
N ASP A 2 -18.27 5.14 6.40
CA ASP A 2 -18.01 6.58 6.26
C ASP A 2 -16.51 6.85 6.14
N LEU A 3 -16.05 7.15 4.92
CA LEU A 3 -14.64 7.41 4.60
C LEU A 3 -14.08 8.66 5.32
N LEU A 4 -14.93 9.63 5.69
CA LEU A 4 -14.49 10.80 6.43
C LEU A 4 -14.10 10.44 7.86
N VAL A 5 -14.91 9.61 8.52
CA VAL A 5 -14.62 9.10 9.86
C VAL A 5 -13.34 8.28 9.86
N LEU A 6 -13.13 7.43 8.84
CA LEU A 6 -11.92 6.64 8.70
C LEU A 6 -10.68 7.52 8.56
N ILE A 7 -10.73 8.55 7.70
CA ILE A 7 -9.61 9.48 7.47
C ILE A 7 -9.30 10.29 8.74
N GLN A 8 -10.31 10.74 9.47
CA GLN A 8 -10.13 11.44 10.74
C GLN A 8 -9.48 10.54 11.81
N LYS A 9 -10.02 9.35 12.03
CA LYS A 9 -9.45 8.36 12.95
C LYS A 9 -7.99 8.05 12.61
N THR A 10 -7.69 7.89 11.32
CA THR A 10 -6.32 7.63 10.84
C THR A 10 -5.37 8.79 11.18
N ARG A 11 -5.83 10.03 11.05
CA ARG A 11 -5.03 11.20 11.41
C ARG A 11 -4.67 11.19 12.89
N ASP A 12 -5.65 10.91 13.77
CA ASP A 12 -5.44 10.90 15.21
C ASP A 12 -4.48 9.77 15.63
N GLN A 13 -4.59 8.59 15.02
CA GLN A 13 -3.64 7.50 15.22
C GLN A 13 -2.21 7.87 14.78
N LEU A 14 -2.08 8.61 13.69
CA LEU A 14 -0.76 8.98 13.16
C LEU A 14 -0.06 10.02 14.02
N LEU A 15 -0.77 10.87 14.78
CA LEU A 15 -0.19 11.97 15.57
C LEU A 15 0.93 11.50 16.52
N SER A 16 0.78 10.33 17.13
CA SER A 16 1.79 9.76 18.03
C SER A 16 3.00 9.16 17.32
N HIS A 17 2.91 8.86 16.01
CA HIS A 17 3.94 8.17 15.22
C HIS A 17 4.43 9.00 14.02
N TRP A 18 4.05 10.27 13.94
CA TRP A 18 4.25 11.09 12.74
C TRP A 18 5.71 11.18 12.30
N GLY A 19 6.61 11.53 13.21
CA GLY A 19 8.04 11.69 12.91
C GLY A 19 8.67 10.40 12.38
N LEU A 20 8.41 9.27 13.04
CA LEU A 20 8.91 7.97 12.61
C LEU A 20 8.32 7.56 11.25
N SER A 21 7.03 7.80 11.05
CA SER A 21 6.34 7.45 9.79
C SER A 21 6.85 8.28 8.60
N ILE A 22 7.13 9.56 8.80
CA ILE A 22 7.78 10.40 7.77
C ILE A 22 9.17 9.84 7.45
N SER A 23 9.98 9.53 8.46
CA SER A 23 11.33 8.98 8.25
C SER A 23 11.30 7.67 7.48
N VAL A 24 10.37 6.76 7.80
CA VAL A 24 10.16 5.50 7.07
C VAL A 24 9.79 5.75 5.61
N CYS A 25 8.86 6.69 5.33
CA CYS A 25 8.47 7.04 3.98
C CYS A 25 9.61 7.69 3.18
N ILE A 26 10.43 8.55 3.81
CA ILE A 26 11.61 9.14 3.18
C ILE A 26 12.61 8.06 2.80
N VAL A 27 12.96 7.18 3.76
CA VAL A 27 13.92 6.09 3.49
C VAL A 27 13.40 5.14 2.42
N TYR A 28 12.11 4.76 2.47
CA TYR A 28 11.45 3.98 1.42
C TYR A 28 11.65 4.62 0.04
N THR A 29 11.35 5.91 -0.09
CA THR A 29 11.47 6.63 -1.36
C THR A 29 12.92 6.72 -1.82
N MET A 30 13.86 7.02 -0.91
CA MET A 30 15.29 7.10 -1.23
C MET A 30 15.85 5.75 -1.70
N LEU A 31 15.49 4.66 -1.04
CA LEU A 31 15.96 3.32 -1.41
C LEU A 31 15.51 2.89 -2.79
N ILE A 32 14.36 3.38 -3.28
CA ILE A 32 13.87 3.10 -4.63
C ILE A 32 14.44 4.11 -5.64
N ALA A 33 14.42 5.40 -5.31
CA ALA A 33 14.77 6.45 -6.25
C ALA A 33 16.27 6.55 -6.53
N ILE A 34 17.14 6.42 -5.51
CA ILE A 34 18.58 6.59 -5.71
C ILE A 34 19.18 5.55 -6.67
N PRO A 35 18.90 4.25 -6.53
CA PRO A 35 19.44 3.27 -7.48
C PRO A 35 18.95 3.48 -8.90
N SER A 36 17.67 3.88 -9.10
CA SER A 36 17.09 4.06 -10.44
C SER A 36 17.75 5.18 -11.25
N GLU A 37 18.38 6.16 -10.60
CA GLU A 37 19.07 7.27 -11.27
C GLU A 37 20.52 6.95 -11.68
N LEU A 38 21.10 5.82 -11.20
CA LEU A 38 22.52 5.55 -11.42
C LEU A 38 22.82 4.98 -12.81
N ASN A 39 22.13 3.91 -13.19
CA ASN A 39 22.28 3.23 -14.48
C ASN A 39 21.25 2.09 -14.63
N THR A 40 21.27 1.37 -15.75
CA THR A 40 20.38 0.24 -16.02
C THR A 40 20.44 -0.86 -14.95
N PHE A 41 21.62 -1.10 -14.36
CA PHE A 41 21.73 -2.05 -13.24
C PHE A 41 21.00 -1.53 -12.00
N GLY A 42 21.09 -0.24 -11.72
CA GLY A 42 20.35 0.41 -10.64
C GLY A 42 18.83 0.38 -10.84
N GLU A 43 18.35 0.51 -12.07
CA GLU A 43 16.92 0.35 -12.40
C GLU A 43 16.43 -1.07 -12.08
N ILE A 44 17.18 -2.10 -12.45
CA ILE A 44 16.85 -3.51 -12.13
C ILE A 44 16.88 -3.73 -10.63
N LEU A 45 17.87 -3.22 -9.92
CA LEU A 45 17.97 -3.31 -8.46
C LEU A 45 16.77 -2.62 -7.80
N SER A 46 16.42 -1.42 -8.24
CA SER A 46 15.27 -0.66 -7.76
C SER A 46 13.97 -1.47 -7.93
N LEU A 47 13.78 -2.10 -9.08
CA LEU A 47 12.62 -2.95 -9.36
C LEU A 47 12.56 -4.16 -8.42
N LEU A 48 13.70 -4.80 -8.16
CA LEU A 48 13.77 -5.98 -7.28
C LEU A 48 13.49 -5.65 -5.81
N ILE A 49 13.93 -4.48 -5.33
CA ILE A 49 13.71 -4.07 -3.95
C ILE A 49 12.34 -3.40 -3.72
N ALA A 50 11.70 -2.90 -4.78
CA ALA A 50 10.42 -2.20 -4.67
C ALA A 50 9.31 -3.07 -4.07
N GLY A 51 9.19 -4.34 -4.50
CA GLY A 51 8.20 -5.28 -3.95
C GLY A 51 8.37 -5.50 -2.45
N PRO A 52 9.55 -5.95 -1.98
CA PRO A 52 9.84 -6.13 -0.56
C PRO A 52 9.65 -4.85 0.28
N LEU A 53 10.12 -3.71 -0.21
CA LEU A 53 9.95 -2.43 0.49
C LEU A 53 8.48 -2.01 0.56
N GLN A 54 7.69 -2.23 -0.50
CA GLN A 54 6.25 -1.97 -0.49
C GLN A 54 5.54 -2.85 0.54
N LEU A 55 5.91 -4.13 0.63
CA LEU A 55 5.40 -5.03 1.66
C LEU A 55 5.79 -4.56 3.07
N GLY A 56 7.06 -4.17 3.26
CA GLY A 56 7.54 -3.63 4.53
C GLY A 56 6.77 -2.38 4.97
N LEU A 57 6.45 -1.50 4.02
CA LEU A 57 5.61 -0.33 4.27
C LEU A 57 4.19 -0.74 4.72
N CYS A 58 3.60 -1.75 4.08
CA CYS A 58 2.30 -2.29 4.49
C CYS A 58 2.36 -2.90 5.90
N ILE A 59 3.41 -3.67 6.23
CA ILE A 59 3.62 -4.25 7.57
C ILE A 59 3.73 -3.14 8.62
N TYR A 60 4.53 -2.11 8.35
CA TYR A 60 4.71 -0.97 9.24
C TYR A 60 3.37 -0.28 9.58
N PHE A 61 2.59 0.07 8.57
CA PHE A 61 1.31 0.74 8.80
C PHE A 61 0.22 -0.18 9.36
N LEU A 62 0.24 -1.49 9.07
CA LEU A 62 -0.62 -2.46 9.73
C LEU A 62 -0.34 -2.57 11.23
N LYS A 63 0.93 -2.55 11.64
CA LYS A 63 1.30 -2.55 13.07
C LYS A 63 0.81 -1.29 13.78
N ILE A 64 0.94 -0.11 13.17
CA ILE A 64 0.34 1.13 13.73
C ILE A 64 -1.17 0.99 13.86
N SER A 65 -1.83 0.51 12.82
CA SER A 65 -3.30 0.40 12.77
C SER A 65 -3.87 -0.55 13.83
N ARG A 66 -3.14 -1.63 14.16
CA ARG A 66 -3.58 -2.67 15.11
C ARG A 66 -3.15 -2.40 16.55
N GLU A 67 -1.87 -2.15 16.73
CA GLU A 67 -1.21 -2.21 18.03
C GLU A 67 -0.74 -0.83 18.51
N ASN A 68 -0.86 0.18 17.66
CA ASN A 68 -0.29 1.52 17.87
C ASN A 68 1.23 1.46 18.20
N LYS A 69 1.91 0.44 17.68
CA LYS A 69 3.35 0.20 17.86
C LYS A 69 3.97 -0.10 16.50
N SER A 70 5.09 0.54 16.21
CA SER A 70 5.85 0.27 14.99
C SER A 70 7.32 0.61 15.22
N SER A 71 8.18 -0.04 14.46
CA SER A 71 9.62 0.17 14.46
C SER A 71 10.11 0.49 13.06
N PHE A 72 11.18 1.26 12.94
CA PHE A 72 11.84 1.50 11.66
C PHE A 72 12.24 0.20 10.94
N TYR A 73 12.59 -0.84 11.70
CA TYR A 73 12.98 -2.15 11.17
C TYR A 73 11.83 -2.90 10.49
N ASP A 74 10.58 -2.55 10.75
CA ASP A 74 9.40 -3.17 10.13
C ASP A 74 9.39 -2.98 8.61
N LEU A 75 10.00 -1.89 8.11
CA LEU A 75 10.20 -1.67 6.68
C LEU A 75 10.97 -2.81 6.01
N PHE A 76 11.91 -3.40 6.71
CA PHE A 76 12.77 -4.48 6.19
C PHE A 76 12.17 -5.88 6.41
N GLU A 77 11.11 -6.00 7.19
CA GLU A 77 10.41 -7.29 7.34
C GLU A 77 9.79 -7.80 6.03
N GLY A 78 9.51 -6.90 5.08
CA GLY A 78 9.03 -7.26 3.76
C GLY A 78 10.00 -8.11 2.92
N PHE A 79 11.27 -8.18 3.29
CA PHE A 79 12.26 -9.04 2.65
C PHE A 79 12.18 -10.52 3.09
N LYS A 80 11.46 -10.84 4.17
CA LYS A 80 11.34 -12.23 4.65
C LYS A 80 10.69 -13.16 3.61
N PRO A 81 9.49 -12.86 3.04
CA PRO A 81 8.89 -13.68 2.00
C PRO A 81 9.34 -13.26 0.59
N LEU A 82 10.67 -13.17 0.35
CA LEU A 82 11.23 -12.52 -0.84
C LEU A 82 10.65 -13.07 -2.16
N ILE A 83 10.58 -14.39 -2.31
CA ILE A 83 10.10 -15.02 -3.55
C ILE A 83 8.63 -14.71 -3.78
N ASN A 84 7.78 -14.90 -2.76
CA ASN A 84 6.35 -14.68 -2.88
C ASN A 84 6.02 -13.23 -3.18
N ILE A 85 6.69 -12.28 -2.50
CA ILE A 85 6.44 -10.87 -2.73
C ILE A 85 6.91 -10.39 -4.11
N LEU A 86 8.04 -10.88 -4.59
CA LEU A 86 8.50 -10.54 -5.94
C LEU A 86 7.54 -11.05 -7.01
N LEU A 87 7.04 -12.27 -6.87
CA LEU A 87 6.05 -12.83 -7.80
C LEU A 87 4.75 -12.02 -7.78
N VAL A 88 4.22 -11.70 -6.61
CA VAL A 88 3.02 -10.85 -6.50
C VAL A 88 3.28 -9.48 -7.09
N PHE A 89 4.42 -8.85 -6.79
CA PHE A 89 4.79 -7.54 -7.32
C PHE A 89 4.84 -7.54 -8.85
N ILE A 90 5.50 -8.52 -9.47
CA ILE A 90 5.62 -8.64 -10.93
C ILE A 90 4.25 -8.88 -11.56
N ILE A 91 3.46 -9.80 -11.01
CA ILE A 91 2.14 -10.14 -11.57
C ILE A 91 1.18 -8.95 -11.46
N VAL A 92 1.06 -8.33 -10.29
CA VAL A 92 0.16 -7.20 -10.07
C VAL A 92 0.52 -6.01 -10.96
N ASN A 93 1.81 -5.64 -11.01
CA ASN A 93 2.24 -4.52 -11.86
C ASN A 93 2.12 -4.88 -13.34
N GLY A 94 2.49 -6.09 -13.74
CA GLY A 94 2.36 -6.57 -15.11
C GLY A 94 0.91 -6.53 -15.60
N LEU A 95 -0.03 -7.08 -14.84
CA LEU A 95 -1.46 -7.03 -15.16
C LEU A 95 -2.00 -5.60 -15.19
N THR A 96 -1.55 -4.76 -14.27
CA THR A 96 -1.95 -3.35 -14.23
C THR A 96 -1.45 -2.60 -15.47
N ILE A 97 -0.19 -2.79 -15.86
CA ILE A 97 0.39 -2.19 -17.08
C ILE A 97 -0.38 -2.66 -18.31
N VAL A 98 -0.63 -3.97 -18.45
CA VAL A 98 -1.44 -4.52 -19.55
C VAL A 98 -2.83 -3.88 -19.56
N GLY A 99 -3.47 -3.75 -18.40
CA GLY A 99 -4.76 -3.06 -18.29
C GLY A 99 -4.73 -1.62 -18.81
N PHE A 100 -3.68 -0.87 -18.47
CA PHE A 100 -3.51 0.52 -18.94
C PHE A 100 -3.18 0.62 -20.43
N ILE A 101 -2.48 -0.37 -21.01
CA ILE A 101 -2.23 -0.43 -22.46
C ILE A 101 -3.54 -0.59 -23.23
N PHE A 102 -4.47 -1.40 -22.75
CA PHE A 102 -5.75 -1.56 -23.40
C PHE A 102 -6.65 -0.33 -23.21
N PHE A 103 -6.87 0.13 -22.00
CA PHE A 103 -7.59 1.35 -21.66
C PHE A 103 -7.32 1.78 -20.21
N ILE A 104 -7.48 3.09 -19.93
CA ILE A 104 -7.29 3.66 -18.58
C ILE A 104 -8.23 3.00 -17.56
N ILE A 105 -9.50 2.77 -17.93
CA ILE A 105 -10.52 2.23 -17.00
C ILE A 105 -10.19 0.79 -16.56
N PRO A 106 -9.89 -0.18 -17.45
CA PRO A 106 -9.44 -1.51 -17.03
C PRO A 106 -8.20 -1.49 -16.15
N GLY A 107 -7.21 -0.64 -16.47
CA GLY A 107 -6.00 -0.48 -15.65
C GLY A 107 -6.32 -0.07 -14.21
N ILE A 108 -7.21 0.90 -14.03
CA ILE A 108 -7.68 1.33 -12.71
C ILE A 108 -8.41 0.19 -11.99
N ILE A 109 -9.31 -0.52 -12.65
CA ILE A 109 -10.08 -1.62 -12.05
C ILE A 109 -9.15 -2.74 -11.58
N ILE A 110 -8.14 -3.09 -12.38
CA ILE A 110 -7.14 -4.12 -12.05
C ILE A 110 -6.29 -3.68 -10.87
N SER A 111 -5.77 -2.46 -10.89
CA SER A 111 -4.93 -1.93 -9.80
C SER A 111 -5.69 -1.89 -8.46
N LEU A 112 -6.95 -1.45 -8.48
CA LEU A 112 -7.80 -1.45 -7.29
C LEU A 112 -8.16 -2.87 -6.83
N GLY A 113 -8.39 -3.80 -7.77
CA GLY A 113 -8.71 -5.20 -7.44
C GLY A 113 -7.58 -5.92 -6.73
N PHE A 114 -6.34 -5.65 -7.09
CA PHE A 114 -5.15 -6.26 -6.49
C PHE A 114 -4.47 -5.41 -5.41
N SER A 115 -5.00 -4.26 -5.06
CA SER A 115 -4.42 -3.34 -4.09
C SER A 115 -4.23 -3.94 -2.69
N MET A 116 -5.07 -4.92 -2.30
CA MET A 116 -4.99 -5.58 -0.99
C MET A 116 -4.01 -6.75 -0.93
N SER A 117 -3.40 -7.15 -2.06
CA SER A 117 -2.48 -8.30 -2.13
C SER A 117 -1.29 -8.16 -1.17
N TYR A 118 -0.71 -6.96 -1.07
CA TYR A 118 0.41 -6.71 -0.17
C TYR A 118 0.03 -6.84 1.31
N TYR A 119 -1.17 -6.39 1.68
CA TYR A 119 -1.69 -6.54 3.04
C TYR A 119 -1.99 -8.00 3.38
N ILE A 120 -2.47 -8.79 2.41
CA ILE A 120 -2.73 -10.22 2.60
C ILE A 120 -1.43 -10.98 2.83
N ILE A 121 -0.37 -10.71 2.05
CA ILE A 121 0.96 -11.31 2.27
C ILE A 121 1.57 -10.86 3.59
N ALA A 122 1.40 -9.60 3.98
CA ALA A 122 1.87 -9.10 5.27
C ALA A 122 1.32 -9.91 6.45
N GLU A 123 0.09 -10.40 6.33
CA GLU A 123 -0.54 -11.24 7.36
C GLU A 123 -0.24 -12.74 7.21
N LYS A 124 -0.10 -13.21 5.99
CA LYS A 124 0.07 -14.63 5.65
C LYS A 124 1.20 -14.81 4.63
N PRO A 125 2.47 -14.72 5.05
CA PRO A 125 3.62 -14.79 4.15
C PRO A 125 3.75 -16.12 3.40
N GLU A 126 3.22 -17.20 3.97
CA GLU A 126 3.27 -18.57 3.42
C GLU A 126 2.17 -18.86 2.38
N MET A 127 1.22 -17.91 2.18
CA MET A 127 0.12 -18.12 1.24
C MET A 127 0.63 -18.16 -0.19
N GLN A 128 0.08 -19.06 -1.01
CA GLN A 128 0.42 -19.14 -2.42
C GLN A 128 0.04 -17.87 -3.19
N VAL A 129 0.88 -17.48 -4.14
CA VAL A 129 0.72 -16.22 -4.91
C VAL A 129 -0.66 -16.11 -5.55
N ILE A 130 -1.13 -17.19 -6.21
CA ILE A 130 -2.44 -17.21 -6.89
C ILE A 130 -3.57 -17.01 -5.87
N GLU A 131 -3.48 -17.67 -4.71
CA GLU A 131 -4.46 -17.55 -3.64
C GLU A 131 -4.53 -16.12 -3.07
N VAL A 132 -3.35 -15.47 -2.92
CA VAL A 132 -3.27 -14.06 -2.51
C VAL A 132 -4.01 -13.15 -3.50
N LEU A 133 -3.78 -13.35 -4.79
CA LEU A 133 -4.39 -12.54 -5.85
C LEU A 133 -5.91 -12.75 -5.92
N GLU A 134 -6.36 -14.00 -5.88
CA GLU A 134 -7.79 -14.32 -5.84
C GLU A 134 -8.48 -13.73 -4.61
N LYS A 135 -7.84 -13.83 -3.45
CA LYS A 135 -8.38 -13.28 -2.21
C LYS A 135 -8.47 -11.77 -2.25
N SER A 136 -7.44 -11.09 -2.78
CA SER A 136 -7.48 -9.64 -2.99
C SER A 136 -8.62 -9.24 -3.91
N TRP A 137 -8.77 -9.92 -5.05
CA TRP A 137 -9.81 -9.64 -6.02
C TRP A 137 -11.22 -9.82 -5.43
N LYS A 138 -11.45 -10.95 -4.72
CA LYS A 138 -12.71 -11.23 -4.02
C LYS A 138 -13.00 -10.22 -2.91
N MET A 139 -11.99 -9.84 -2.12
CA MET A 139 -12.12 -8.85 -1.06
C MET A 139 -12.52 -7.48 -1.60
N MET A 140 -12.06 -7.13 -2.79
CA MET A 140 -12.34 -5.86 -3.46
C MET A 140 -13.61 -5.89 -4.33
N ASP A 141 -14.35 -7.02 -4.34
CA ASP A 141 -15.62 -7.08 -5.04
C ASP A 141 -16.67 -6.18 -4.38
N GLY A 142 -17.29 -5.29 -5.18
CA GLY A 142 -18.18 -4.24 -4.69
C GLY A 142 -17.50 -3.11 -3.89
N LYS A 143 -16.18 -3.19 -3.60
CA LYS A 143 -15.43 -2.22 -2.79
C LYS A 143 -14.46 -1.34 -3.58
N LYS A 144 -14.26 -1.63 -4.87
CA LYS A 144 -13.32 -0.89 -5.74
C LYS A 144 -13.63 0.61 -5.79
N MET A 145 -14.91 0.97 -5.87
CA MET A 145 -15.32 2.38 -5.90
C MET A 145 -15.07 3.10 -4.57
N GLU A 146 -15.26 2.42 -3.44
CA GLU A 146 -14.95 2.99 -2.12
C GLU A 146 -13.46 3.30 -2.00
N LEU A 147 -12.58 2.37 -2.43
CA LEU A 147 -11.14 2.57 -2.44
C LEU A 147 -10.72 3.66 -3.42
N PHE A 148 -11.32 3.71 -4.60
CA PHE A 148 -11.09 4.79 -5.57
C PHE A 148 -11.42 6.17 -4.96
N MET A 149 -12.57 6.29 -4.28
CA MET A 149 -12.95 7.52 -3.59
C MET A 149 -12.00 7.88 -2.45
N LEU A 150 -11.44 6.87 -1.75
CA LEU A 150 -10.40 7.11 -0.75
C LEU A 150 -9.17 7.77 -1.37
N HIS A 151 -8.65 7.22 -2.47
CA HIS A 151 -7.53 7.82 -3.20
C HIS A 151 -7.85 9.24 -3.70
N LEU A 152 -9.04 9.42 -4.26
CA LEU A 152 -9.48 10.71 -4.79
C LEU A 152 -9.54 11.80 -3.70
N ARG A 153 -9.90 11.44 -2.45
CA ARG A 153 -9.91 12.37 -1.32
C ARG A 153 -8.52 12.82 -0.88
N PHE A 154 -7.50 12.00 -1.11
CA PHE A 154 -6.11 12.38 -0.84
C PHE A 154 -5.49 13.19 -1.97
N LEU A 155 -6.05 13.16 -3.19
CA LEU A 155 -5.53 13.84 -4.36
C LEU A 155 -5.33 15.35 -4.15
N PRO A 156 -6.30 16.14 -3.60
CA PRO A 156 -6.11 17.56 -3.34
C PRO A 156 -4.96 17.84 -2.37
N TRP A 157 -4.76 16.98 -1.37
CA TRP A 157 -3.68 17.10 -0.41
C TRP A 157 -2.32 16.88 -1.05
N TYR A 158 -2.21 15.91 -1.98
CA TYR A 158 -0.99 15.70 -2.77
C TYR A 158 -0.68 16.90 -3.67
N PHE A 159 -1.69 17.54 -4.29
CA PHE A 159 -1.50 18.79 -5.04
C PHE A 159 -0.98 19.91 -4.15
N LEU A 160 -1.55 20.10 -2.96
CA LEU A 160 -1.05 21.05 -1.98
C LEU A 160 0.37 20.72 -1.53
N GLY A 161 0.65 19.43 -1.26
CA GLY A 161 1.99 18.98 -0.86
C GLY A 161 3.05 19.25 -1.92
N LEU A 162 2.71 19.10 -3.19
CA LEU A 162 3.61 19.40 -4.32
C LEU A 162 3.88 20.92 -4.43
N LEU A 163 2.89 21.76 -4.13
CA LEU A 163 3.03 23.22 -4.13
C LEU A 163 4.04 23.70 -3.06
N PHE A 164 4.18 22.97 -1.94
CA PHE A 164 5.15 23.22 -0.87
C PHE A 164 6.48 22.45 -1.08
N PHE A 165 7.06 22.50 -2.28
CA PHE A 165 8.40 21.96 -2.61
C PHE A 165 8.59 20.47 -2.26
N ILE A 166 7.67 19.60 -2.65
CA ILE A 166 7.77 18.13 -2.47
C ILE A 166 7.75 17.71 -0.99
N VAL A 167 8.20 18.53 -0.04
CA VAL A 167 8.22 18.23 1.41
C VAL A 167 6.82 17.88 1.92
N GLY A 168 5.79 18.56 1.43
CA GLY A 168 4.41 18.28 1.78
C GLY A 168 3.94 16.86 1.39
N VAL A 169 4.50 16.28 0.32
CA VAL A 169 4.19 14.91 -0.10
C VAL A 169 4.59 13.90 0.98
N PHE A 170 5.76 14.08 1.62
CA PHE A 170 6.23 13.21 2.70
C PHE A 170 5.42 13.32 3.98
N ILE A 171 4.69 14.41 4.17
CA ILE A 171 3.73 14.56 5.27
C ILE A 171 2.43 13.80 4.97
N ILE A 172 1.98 13.80 3.73
CA ILE A 172 0.70 13.19 3.31
C ILE A 172 0.83 11.69 3.12
N MET A 173 1.99 11.22 2.64
CA MET A 173 2.26 9.82 2.34
C MET A 173 2.01 8.87 3.54
N PRO A 174 2.50 9.13 4.77
CA PRO A 174 2.18 8.31 5.93
C PRO A 174 0.68 8.28 6.24
N TRP A 175 0.01 9.40 6.16
CA TRP A 175 -1.42 9.50 6.41
C TRP A 175 -2.24 8.66 5.41
N HIS A 176 -1.90 8.75 4.13
CA HIS A 176 -2.54 7.96 3.08
C HIS A 176 -2.29 6.45 3.27
N ASN A 177 -1.05 6.03 3.52
CA ASN A 177 -0.72 4.61 3.72
C ASN A 177 -1.39 4.04 4.98
N LEU A 178 -1.46 4.79 6.08
CA LEU A 178 -2.19 4.37 7.27
C LEU A 178 -3.71 4.30 7.00
N ALA A 179 -4.26 5.20 6.19
CA ALA A 179 -5.67 5.14 5.78
C ALA A 179 -5.96 3.87 4.97
N LEU A 180 -5.05 3.46 4.09
CA LEU A 180 -5.14 2.20 3.35
C LEU A 180 -5.07 0.97 4.27
N ALA A 181 -4.17 0.99 5.27
CA ALA A 181 -4.08 -0.09 6.26
C ALA A 181 -5.37 -0.21 7.09
N ASN A 182 -5.92 0.91 7.56
CA ASN A 182 -7.19 0.95 8.27
C ASN A 182 -8.37 0.48 7.38
N TYR A 183 -8.36 0.88 6.12
CA TYR A 183 -9.36 0.44 5.14
C TYR A 183 -9.30 -1.07 4.93
N TYR A 184 -8.09 -1.64 4.75
CA TYR A 184 -7.91 -3.09 4.63
C TYR A 184 -8.49 -3.84 5.84
N LEU A 185 -8.19 -3.40 7.07
CA LEU A 185 -8.72 -4.04 8.27
C LEU A 185 -10.25 -3.97 8.34
N THR A 186 -10.84 -2.84 7.95
CA THR A 186 -12.30 -2.66 7.96
C THR A 186 -12.99 -3.61 6.98
N ILE A 187 -12.50 -3.70 5.73
CA ILE A 187 -13.13 -4.60 4.75
C ILE A 187 -12.86 -6.07 5.06
N LYS A 188 -11.75 -6.38 5.72
CA LYS A 188 -11.46 -7.74 6.21
C LYS A 188 -12.49 -8.17 7.25
N ASP A 189 -12.80 -7.32 8.23
CA ASP A 189 -13.79 -7.59 9.27
C ASP A 189 -15.21 -7.69 8.69
N GLU A 190 -15.55 -6.86 7.69
CA GLU A 190 -16.84 -6.94 6.99
C GLU A 190 -16.99 -8.25 6.22
N ASN A 191 -15.94 -8.72 5.53
CA ASN A 191 -15.96 -9.98 4.83
C ASN A 191 -16.07 -11.17 5.78
N PHE A 192 -15.38 -11.12 6.93
CA PHE A 192 -15.48 -12.17 7.94
C PHE A 192 -16.93 -12.33 8.45
N ARG A 193 -17.61 -11.22 8.78
CA ARG A 193 -19.02 -11.24 9.21
C ARG A 193 -19.99 -11.70 8.12
N ARG A 194 -19.67 -11.49 6.84
CA ARG A 194 -20.51 -11.92 5.71
C ARG A 194 -20.50 -13.44 5.51
N PHE A 195 -19.47 -14.14 5.96
CA PHE A 195 -19.35 -15.59 5.85
C PHE A 195 -19.88 -16.33 7.11
N GLU A 196 -20.14 -15.61 8.20
CA GLU A 196 -20.73 -16.18 9.43
C GLU A 196 -22.27 -16.09 9.46
N ASN A 197 -22.89 -15.31 8.56
CA ASN A 197 -24.35 -15.20 8.37
C ASN A 197 -24.79 -15.91 7.08
#